data_89fe2094d1c9cdda2793d506a45a8bbf
#
_entry.id   89fe2094d1c9cdda2793d506a45a8bbf
#
_cell.length_a   1.000
_cell.length_b   1.000
_cell.length_c   1.000
_cell.angle_alpha   90.00
_cell.angle_beta   90.00
_cell.angle_gamma   90.00
#
_symmetry.space_group_name_H-M   'P 1'
#
loop_
_entity.id
_entity.type
_entity.pdbx_description
1 polymer ?
#
loop_
_entity_poly.entity_id
_entity_poly.type
_entity_poly.pdbx_seq_one_letter_code
_entity_poly.pdbx_strand_id
1 'polypeptide(L)' 'MDLLQLEHFLAVVEEGTFTRAAERVSRTQPAVSQSIKKLEEEIG' A
#
# COMPACT_ATOMS: atom_id res chain seq x y z
N MET A 1 -8.46 -1.35 -9.68
CA MET A 1 -8.29 -1.24 -8.20
C MET A 1 -8.89 -2.47 -7.54
N ASP A 2 -8.15 -3.11 -6.64
CA ASP A 2 -8.70 -4.23 -5.90
C ASP A 2 -8.59 -3.97 -4.39
N LEU A 3 -9.19 -4.86 -3.61
CA LEU A 3 -9.27 -4.71 -2.17
C LEU A 3 -7.88 -4.69 -1.53
N LEU A 4 -6.97 -5.51 -2.03
CA LEU A 4 -5.61 -5.58 -1.50
C LEU A 4 -4.87 -4.26 -1.68
N GLN A 5 -4.99 -3.65 -2.85
CA GLN A 5 -4.38 -2.34 -3.11
C GLN A 5 -4.94 -1.28 -2.18
N LEU A 6 -6.24 -1.31 -1.95
CA LEU A 6 -6.87 -0.36 -1.05
C LEU A 6 -6.41 -0.55 0.38
N GLU A 7 -6.29 -1.81 0.83
CA GLU A 7 -5.78 -2.10 2.17
C GLU A 7 -4.37 -1.58 2.37
N HIS A 8 -3.49 -1.75 1.36
CA HIS A 8 -2.13 -1.24 1.44
C HIS A 8 -2.12 0.28 1.50
N PHE A 9 -2.96 0.93 0.71
CA PHE A 9 -3.06 2.38 0.72
C PHE A 9 -3.48 2.90 2.10
N LEU A 10 -4.52 2.30 2.67
CA LEU A 10 -5.00 2.70 3.99
C LEU A 10 -3.93 2.48 5.06
N ALA A 11 -3.18 1.38 4.96
CA ALA A 11 -2.11 1.11 5.91
C ALA A 11 -1.04 2.21 5.85
N VAL A 12 -0.66 2.64 4.65
CA VAL A 12 0.32 3.72 4.50
C VAL A 12 -0.20 5.03 5.09
N VAL A 13 -1.45 5.36 4.84
CA VAL A 13 -2.05 6.58 5.36
C VAL A 13 -2.08 6.56 6.89
N GLU A 14 -2.48 5.45 7.47
CA GLU A 14 -2.63 5.34 8.92
C GLU A 14 -1.30 5.22 9.64
N GLU A 15 -0.35 4.47 9.07
CA GLU A 15 0.96 4.28 9.71
C GLU A 15 1.92 5.44 9.45
N GLY A 16 1.73 6.14 8.36
CA GLY A 16 2.55 7.30 8.03
C GLY A 16 3.84 6.98 7.27
N THR A 17 4.25 5.70 7.18
CA THR A 17 5.43 5.28 6.44
C THR A 17 5.17 3.98 5.73
N PHE A 18 5.87 3.76 4.61
CA PHE A 18 5.79 2.48 3.88
C PHE A 18 6.34 1.32 4.68
N THR A 19 7.40 1.55 5.45
CA THR A 19 8.01 0.50 6.27
C THR A 19 7.03 -0.03 7.30
N ARG A 20 6.37 0.87 8.02
CA ARG A 20 5.40 0.47 9.04
C ARG A 20 4.16 -0.16 8.42
N ALA A 21 3.72 0.40 7.29
CA ALA A 21 2.57 -0.16 6.58
C ALA A 21 2.85 -1.59 6.14
N ALA A 22 4.05 -1.85 5.62
CA ALA A 22 4.44 -3.19 5.20
C ALA A 22 4.42 -4.17 6.36
N GLU A 23 4.92 -3.76 7.51
CA GLU A 23 4.87 -4.59 8.71
C GLU A 23 3.44 -4.91 9.12
N ARG A 24 2.58 -3.91 9.06
CA ARG A 24 1.18 -4.06 9.45
C ARG A 24 0.43 -5.07 8.59
N VAL A 25 0.69 -5.05 7.28
CA VAL A 25 0.00 -5.95 6.35
C VAL A 25 0.80 -7.21 6.05
N SER A 26 1.91 -7.44 6.75
CA SER A 26 2.75 -8.63 6.61
C SER A 26 3.30 -8.79 5.18
N ARG A 27 3.70 -7.68 4.58
CA ARG A 27 4.28 -7.65 3.24
C ARG A 27 5.63 -6.93 3.28
N THR A 28 6.39 -7.04 2.19
CA THR A 28 7.62 -6.28 2.07
C THR A 28 7.30 -4.85 1.65
N GLN A 29 8.22 -3.91 1.93
CA GLN A 29 8.04 -2.54 1.52
C GLN A 29 7.89 -2.39 0.00
N PRO A 30 8.72 -3.07 -0.83
CA PRO A 30 8.52 -2.99 -2.29
C PRO A 30 7.16 -3.49 -2.73
N ALA A 31 6.61 -4.52 -2.08
CA ALA A 31 5.29 -5.01 -2.44
C ALA A 31 4.21 -3.97 -2.18
N VAL A 32 4.29 -3.28 -1.04
CA VAL A 32 3.34 -2.22 -0.69
C VAL A 32 3.49 -1.05 -1.67
N SER A 33 4.72 -0.64 -1.96
CA SER A 33 4.98 0.45 -2.90
C SER A 33 4.40 0.14 -4.28
N GLN A 34 4.56 -1.09 -4.75
CA GLN A 34 4.01 -1.49 -6.06
C GLN A 34 2.48 -1.47 -6.07
N SER A 35 1.86 -1.91 -4.98
CA SER A 35 0.40 -1.85 -4.86
C SER A 35 -0.11 -0.43 -4.95
N ILE A 36 0.55 0.48 -4.24
CA ILE A 36 0.17 1.89 -4.25
C ILE A 36 0.38 2.49 -5.64
N LYS A 37 1.49 2.15 -6.29
CA LYS A 37 1.76 2.64 -7.63
C LYS A 37 0.69 2.21 -8.62
N LYS A 38 0.27 0.94 -8.54
CA LYS A 38 -0.80 0.44 -9.41
C LYS A 38 -2.11 1.16 -9.15
N LEU A 39 -2.42 1.42 -7.88
CA LEU A 39 -3.61 2.16 -7.51
C LEU A 39 -3.59 3.57 -8.11
N GLU A 40 -2.46 4.25 -8.01
CA GLU A 40 -2.31 5.59 -8.57
C GLU A 40 -2.49 5.58 -10.08
N GLU A 41 -1.96 4.57 -10.76
CA GLU A 41 -2.11 4.45 -12.22
C GLU A 41 -3.56 4.26 -12.63
N GLU A 42 -4.33 3.52 -11.83
CA GLU A 42 -5.73 3.28 -12.13
C GLU A 42 -6.60 4.51 -11.87
N ILE A 43 -6.25 5.30 -10.89
CA ILE A 43 -7.03 6.48 -10.54
C ILE A 43 -6.71 7.65 -11.47
N GLY A 44 -5.53 7.74 -11.89
CA GLY A 44 -5.22 8.85 -12.67
C GLY A 44 -4.01 9.13 -13.27
#